data_24791d041d33ad820bf962413867630a
#
_entry.id   24791d041d33ad820bf962413867630a
#
_cell.length_a   1.000
_cell.length_b   1.000
_cell.length_c   1.000
_cell.angle_alpha   90.00
_cell.angle_beta   90.00
_cell.angle_gamma   90.00
#
_symmetry.space_group_name_H-M   'P 1'
#
loop_
_entity.id
_entity.type
_entity.pdbx_description
1 polymer ?
#
loop_
_entity_poly.entity_id
_entity_poly.type
_entity_poly.pdbx_seq_one_letter_code
_entity_poly.pdbx_strand_id
1 'polypeptide(L)'
;AWTLFKRGNDARRRNAIQLVYTLDIDLRNEADVLERFAGDKDVRPTPDMAYRPPVVAPEGWSGKRPVVIGAGPCGLFAGLILAQMGFRPIILDRGKVVRQRTKDTWGLWRQAKLNPDSNVQFGEGGAGTFSDGKLYCRVKDPRFLGRKVLEEFVKAGAPDDILWEAHPHIGTFRLVTMVESMRRTIEELGGEYRWETRVDDLELERLPDGNQRLRGLHLHDGSFLEADQVVMAVGHSARPTFEMLHRRGVFLEAKPFSIGVRIEHPQSWVDQARYGKCAGHPDLGAAAYSLAHHASNGRTVYSFCMCPGGRVVAATSEEGRVVTNGMSQYSRAEFNANSGLVVGIDPARDYPDGPLAGIELQRHWESLAFEVGGGNYHAPGQRVGDFLAARASTALGEVVPSYKPGVTMTDLSRCLPAFAVDAIREALPVFGRQIARYDHPDAVMTGVETRTSSPVRITRGKDFQSLNVERLFPAGEGAGYAGGILSAAIDGIKVAEAVAASIVSAR
;
A
#
# COMPACT_ATOMS: atom_id res chain seq x y z
N ALA A 1 5.34 -27.13 26.98
CA ALA A 1 5.61 -26.95 25.53
C ALA A 1 5.95 -25.50 25.27
N TRP A 2 6.51 -25.21 24.08
CA TRP A 2 6.73 -23.82 23.65
C TRP A 2 6.51 -23.71 22.13
N THR A 3 6.09 -22.51 21.72
CA THR A 3 5.96 -22.14 20.31
C THR A 3 6.61 -20.78 20.07
N LEU A 4 7.08 -20.54 18.83
CA LEU A 4 7.66 -19.27 18.45
C LEU A 4 6.55 -18.26 18.19
N PHE A 5 6.47 -17.23 19.04
CA PHE A 5 5.51 -16.15 18.90
C PHE A 5 6.03 -15.05 17.97
N LYS A 6 7.33 -14.68 18.12
CA LYS A 6 7.96 -13.64 17.31
C LYS A 6 9.46 -13.83 17.20
N ARG A 7 10.02 -13.57 16.00
CA ARG A 7 11.47 -13.48 15.75
C ARG A 7 11.81 -12.14 15.13
N GLY A 8 12.90 -11.55 15.54
CA GLY A 8 13.45 -10.34 14.94
C GLY A 8 14.94 -10.25 15.18
N ASN A 9 15.57 -9.19 14.65
CA ASN A 9 16.97 -8.89 14.93
C ASN A 9 17.12 -7.50 15.54
N ASP A 10 18.11 -7.35 16.42
CA ASP A 10 18.61 -6.07 16.90
C ASP A 10 19.96 -5.78 16.28
N ALA A 11 19.95 -5.00 15.21
CA ALA A 11 21.13 -4.58 14.46
C ALA A 11 21.58 -3.14 14.79
N ARG A 12 21.18 -2.58 15.96
CA ARG A 12 21.63 -1.24 16.39
C ARG A 12 23.14 -1.18 16.61
N ARG A 13 23.74 -2.29 17.00
CA ARG A 13 25.20 -2.43 17.15
C ARG A 13 25.74 -3.38 16.09
N ARG A 14 26.38 -2.83 15.04
CA ARG A 14 26.91 -3.60 13.89
C ARG A 14 27.82 -4.78 14.28
N ASN A 15 28.56 -4.67 15.38
CA ASN A 15 29.52 -5.69 15.84
C ASN A 15 28.90 -6.69 16.85
N ALA A 16 27.62 -6.52 17.18
CA ALA A 16 26.93 -7.34 18.18
C ALA A 16 25.42 -7.44 17.81
N ILE A 17 25.15 -7.91 16.61
CA ILE A 17 23.78 -8.16 16.14
C ILE A 17 23.22 -9.34 16.94
N GLN A 18 22.02 -9.17 17.45
CA GLN A 18 21.33 -10.20 18.24
C GLN A 18 20.05 -10.64 17.54
N LEU A 19 19.78 -11.94 17.53
CA LEU A 19 18.46 -12.45 17.21
C LEU A 19 17.61 -12.40 18.49
N VAL A 20 16.41 -11.88 18.36
CA VAL A 20 15.47 -11.69 19.48
C VAL A 20 14.26 -12.57 19.25
N TYR A 21 13.96 -13.43 20.20
CA TYR A 21 12.84 -14.37 20.18
C TYR A 21 11.84 -14.02 21.27
N THR A 22 10.55 -14.06 20.93
CA THR A 22 9.46 -14.11 21.88
C THR A 22 8.83 -15.49 21.77
N LEU A 23 8.63 -16.17 22.88
CA LEU A 23 8.10 -17.53 22.93
C LEU A 23 6.80 -17.58 23.73
N ASP A 24 5.82 -18.31 23.22
CA ASP A 24 4.69 -18.77 24.03
C ASP A 24 5.10 -20.07 24.73
N ILE A 25 4.93 -20.11 26.04
CA ILE A 25 5.36 -21.26 26.88
C ILE A 25 4.14 -21.76 27.64
N ASP A 26 3.81 -23.02 27.44
CA ASP A 26 2.78 -23.71 28.21
C ASP A 26 3.41 -24.31 29.48
N LEU A 27 2.99 -23.80 30.65
CA LEU A 27 3.54 -24.12 31.96
C LEU A 27 2.49 -24.80 32.84
N ARG A 28 2.92 -25.80 33.65
CA ARG A 28 2.04 -26.43 34.64
C ARG A 28 1.69 -25.54 35.82
N ASN A 29 2.57 -24.59 36.15
CA ASN A 29 2.47 -23.66 37.29
C ASN A 29 2.44 -22.20 36.77
N GLU A 30 1.66 -21.91 35.75
CA GLU A 30 1.62 -20.61 35.09
C GLU A 30 1.28 -19.47 36.04
N ALA A 31 0.32 -19.67 36.94
CA ALA A 31 -0.09 -18.66 37.92
C ALA A 31 1.06 -18.23 38.84
N ASP A 32 1.84 -19.20 39.38
CA ASP A 32 2.98 -18.92 40.24
C ASP A 32 4.09 -18.15 39.49
N VAL A 33 4.32 -18.49 38.24
CA VAL A 33 5.32 -17.81 37.40
C VAL A 33 4.87 -16.38 37.12
N LEU A 34 3.62 -16.14 36.74
CA LEU A 34 3.08 -14.81 36.50
C LEU A 34 3.10 -13.93 37.74
N GLU A 35 2.81 -14.50 38.94
CA GLU A 35 2.92 -13.80 40.21
C GLU A 35 4.38 -13.44 40.54
N ARG A 36 5.31 -14.39 40.39
CA ARG A 36 6.75 -14.17 40.63
C ARG A 36 7.36 -13.11 39.74
N PHE A 37 6.91 -13.00 38.48
CA PHE A 37 7.38 -12.03 37.51
C PHE A 37 6.39 -10.87 37.31
N ALA A 38 5.52 -10.62 38.30
CA ALA A 38 4.57 -9.51 38.22
C ALA A 38 5.31 -8.17 38.05
N GLY A 39 4.98 -7.46 36.96
CA GLY A 39 5.65 -6.21 36.57
C GLY A 39 6.88 -6.37 35.70
N ASP A 40 7.33 -7.58 35.39
CA ASP A 40 8.33 -7.81 34.36
C ASP A 40 7.71 -7.59 32.98
N LYS A 41 8.31 -6.67 32.16
CA LYS A 41 7.82 -6.34 30.83
C LYS A 41 7.99 -7.47 29.82
N ASP A 42 8.87 -8.40 30.09
CA ASP A 42 9.23 -9.50 29.17
C ASP A 42 8.46 -10.80 29.49
N VAL A 43 7.74 -10.85 30.63
CA VAL A 43 6.88 -11.98 31.04
C VAL A 43 5.43 -11.51 31.20
N ARG A 44 4.54 -12.09 30.42
CA ARG A 44 3.12 -11.73 30.42
C ARG A 44 2.26 -12.89 29.92
N PRO A 45 0.96 -12.93 30.24
CA PRO A 45 0.03 -13.88 29.62
C PRO A 45 -0.01 -13.74 28.11
N THR A 46 -0.09 -14.87 27.41
CA THR A 46 -0.33 -14.86 25.95
C THR A 46 -1.72 -14.28 25.67
N PRO A 47 -1.84 -13.25 24.82
CA PRO A 47 -3.13 -12.66 24.53
C PRO A 47 -4.01 -13.62 23.71
N ASP A 48 -5.33 -13.59 23.93
CA ASP A 48 -6.29 -14.22 23.02
C ASP A 48 -6.36 -13.42 21.71
N MET A 49 -5.82 -13.98 20.64
CA MET A 49 -5.78 -13.37 19.30
C MET A 49 -6.83 -13.96 18.34
N ALA A 50 -7.71 -14.84 18.84
CA ALA A 50 -8.71 -15.47 18.01
C ALA A 50 -9.72 -14.44 17.48
N TYR A 51 -9.88 -14.38 16.17
CA TYR A 51 -10.91 -13.56 15.56
C TYR A 51 -12.31 -14.19 15.74
N ARG A 52 -13.23 -13.40 16.24
CA ARG A 52 -14.65 -13.77 16.36
C ARG A 52 -15.49 -12.70 15.68
N PRO A 53 -16.27 -13.05 14.64
CA PRO A 53 -17.15 -12.08 13.98
C PRO A 53 -18.21 -11.58 14.97
N PRO A 54 -18.42 -10.27 15.06
CA PRO A 54 -19.43 -9.72 16.00
C PRO A 54 -20.86 -9.99 15.56
N VAL A 55 -21.07 -10.26 14.27
CA VAL A 55 -22.37 -10.50 13.65
C VAL A 55 -22.20 -11.58 12.59
N VAL A 56 -23.25 -12.40 12.40
CA VAL A 56 -23.39 -13.35 11.29
C VAL A 56 -24.74 -13.17 10.64
N ALA A 57 -24.85 -13.56 9.39
CA ALA A 57 -26.13 -13.54 8.67
C ALA A 57 -27.12 -14.47 9.35
N PRO A 58 -28.39 -14.05 9.56
CA PRO A 58 -29.42 -14.93 10.06
C PRO A 58 -29.61 -16.16 9.16
N GLU A 59 -30.02 -17.28 9.73
CA GLU A 59 -30.33 -18.49 8.98
C GLU A 59 -31.36 -18.19 7.86
N GLY A 60 -31.10 -18.70 6.67
CA GLY A 60 -31.95 -18.44 5.49
C GLY A 60 -31.90 -17.00 4.98
N TRP A 61 -30.88 -16.21 5.32
CA TRP A 61 -30.78 -14.82 4.87
C TRP A 61 -30.82 -14.70 3.34
N SER A 62 -31.80 -13.95 2.83
CA SER A 62 -32.08 -13.71 1.41
C SER A 62 -32.12 -12.21 1.05
N GLY A 63 -31.62 -11.34 1.95
CA GLY A 63 -31.54 -9.90 1.70
C GLY A 63 -30.60 -9.52 0.56
N LYS A 64 -30.63 -8.24 0.18
CA LYS A 64 -29.72 -7.72 -0.86
C LYS A 64 -28.26 -7.91 -0.47
N ARG A 65 -27.47 -8.40 -1.41
CA ARG A 65 -26.05 -8.67 -1.24
C ARG A 65 -25.27 -7.37 -1.09
N PRO A 66 -24.38 -7.24 -0.08
CA PRO A 66 -23.49 -6.08 -0.01
C PRO A 66 -22.55 -6.06 -1.20
N VAL A 67 -22.23 -4.86 -1.68
CA VAL A 67 -21.31 -4.67 -2.82
C VAL A 67 -19.99 -4.09 -2.32
N VAL A 68 -18.88 -4.60 -2.83
CA VAL A 68 -17.52 -4.10 -2.56
C VAL A 68 -16.93 -3.61 -3.86
N ILE A 69 -16.53 -2.35 -3.93
CA ILE A 69 -15.89 -1.75 -5.11
C ILE A 69 -14.37 -1.72 -4.89
N GLY A 70 -13.66 -2.50 -5.70
CA GLY A 70 -12.21 -2.69 -5.64
C GLY A 70 -11.78 -4.00 -4.99
N ALA A 71 -10.96 -4.77 -5.68
CA ALA A 71 -10.40 -6.06 -5.25
C ALA A 71 -8.95 -5.96 -4.74
N GLY A 72 -8.55 -4.79 -4.21
CA GLY A 72 -7.30 -4.59 -3.48
C GLY A 72 -7.34 -5.18 -2.06
N PRO A 73 -6.28 -5.06 -1.24
CA PRO A 73 -6.23 -5.68 0.09
C PRO A 73 -7.43 -5.35 0.99
N CYS A 74 -7.92 -4.12 0.94
CA CYS A 74 -9.09 -3.71 1.71
C CYS A 74 -10.36 -4.41 1.22
N GLY A 75 -10.65 -4.36 -0.09
CA GLY A 75 -11.85 -4.97 -0.65
C GLY A 75 -11.81 -6.49 -0.58
N LEU A 76 -10.63 -7.11 -0.74
CA LEU A 76 -10.42 -8.54 -0.58
C LEU A 76 -10.81 -9.00 0.83
N PHE A 77 -10.35 -8.30 1.88
CA PHE A 77 -10.71 -8.63 3.25
C PHE A 77 -12.15 -8.24 3.62
N ALA A 78 -12.66 -7.14 3.09
CA ALA A 78 -14.09 -6.82 3.24
C ALA A 78 -14.96 -7.92 2.64
N GLY A 79 -14.65 -8.37 1.42
CA GLY A 79 -15.34 -9.48 0.76
C GLY A 79 -15.21 -10.80 1.50
N LEU A 80 -14.01 -11.17 1.94
CA LEU A 80 -13.76 -12.41 2.68
C LEU A 80 -14.54 -12.45 3.99
N ILE A 81 -14.49 -11.40 4.79
CA ILE A 81 -15.16 -11.36 6.09
C ILE A 81 -16.69 -11.35 5.94
N LEU A 82 -17.22 -10.58 4.97
CA LEU A 82 -18.65 -10.63 4.65
C LEU A 82 -19.09 -12.03 4.20
N ALA A 83 -18.28 -12.71 3.39
CA ALA A 83 -18.56 -14.09 2.96
C ALA A 83 -18.50 -15.07 4.14
N GLN A 84 -17.47 -14.98 5.01
CA GLN A 84 -17.37 -15.79 6.25
C GLN A 84 -18.53 -15.55 7.22
N MET A 85 -19.09 -14.33 7.25
CA MET A 85 -20.29 -14.00 8.02
C MET A 85 -21.59 -14.41 7.32
N GLY A 86 -21.56 -14.97 6.09
CA GLY A 86 -22.73 -15.50 5.37
C GLY A 86 -23.48 -14.50 4.49
N PHE A 87 -22.95 -13.28 4.26
CA PHE A 87 -23.65 -12.22 3.49
C PHE A 87 -23.43 -12.29 1.97
N ARG A 88 -22.62 -13.21 1.46
CA ARG A 88 -22.40 -13.48 0.02
C ARG A 88 -22.17 -12.22 -0.82
N PRO A 89 -21.07 -11.43 -0.58
CA PRO A 89 -20.86 -10.15 -1.22
C PRO A 89 -20.67 -10.25 -2.74
N ILE A 90 -20.93 -9.13 -3.45
CA ILE A 90 -20.55 -8.93 -4.85
C ILE A 90 -19.33 -8.00 -4.85
N ILE A 91 -18.20 -8.44 -5.43
CA ILE A 91 -16.97 -7.66 -5.52
C ILE A 91 -16.79 -7.23 -6.97
N LEU A 92 -16.71 -5.90 -7.17
CA LEU A 92 -16.50 -5.29 -8.49
C LEU A 92 -15.05 -4.79 -8.59
N ASP A 93 -14.37 -5.07 -9.69
CA ASP A 93 -13.10 -4.43 -10.01
C ASP A 93 -13.06 -4.02 -11.49
N ARG A 94 -12.52 -2.81 -11.74
CA ARG A 94 -12.38 -2.29 -13.10
C ARG A 94 -11.35 -3.04 -13.94
N GLY A 95 -10.38 -3.67 -13.26
CA GLY A 95 -9.32 -4.40 -13.91
C GLY A 95 -9.60 -5.90 -14.02
N LYS A 96 -8.59 -6.63 -14.45
CA LYS A 96 -8.66 -8.06 -14.77
C LYS A 96 -8.19 -8.93 -13.59
N VAL A 97 -8.49 -10.22 -13.69
CA VAL A 97 -7.90 -11.25 -12.83
C VAL A 97 -6.38 -11.20 -12.89
N VAL A 98 -5.71 -11.54 -11.80
CA VAL A 98 -4.28 -11.26 -11.56
C VAL A 98 -3.36 -11.77 -12.67
N ARG A 99 -3.61 -12.92 -13.29
CA ARG A 99 -2.74 -13.43 -14.36
C ARG A 99 -2.88 -12.67 -15.67
N GLN A 100 -4.07 -12.23 -16.01
CA GLN A 100 -4.29 -11.36 -17.20
C GLN A 100 -3.74 -9.96 -16.92
N ARG A 101 -4.02 -9.41 -15.75
CA ARG A 101 -3.46 -8.16 -15.27
C ARG A 101 -1.92 -8.15 -15.29
N THR A 102 -1.27 -9.26 -14.92
CA THR A 102 0.19 -9.39 -15.02
C THR A 102 0.67 -9.22 -16.45
N LYS A 103 -0.05 -9.74 -17.46
CA LYS A 103 0.29 -9.53 -18.88
C LYS A 103 0.17 -8.06 -19.28
N ASP A 104 -0.89 -7.38 -18.84
CA ASP A 104 -1.06 -5.93 -19.09
C ASP A 104 0.06 -5.11 -18.45
N THR A 105 0.44 -5.44 -17.21
CA THR A 105 1.56 -4.79 -16.51
C THR A 105 2.89 -5.00 -17.22
N TRP A 106 3.15 -6.22 -17.73
CA TRP A 106 4.33 -6.48 -18.55
C TRP A 106 4.27 -5.80 -19.92
N GLY A 107 3.08 -5.56 -20.45
CA GLY A 107 2.87 -4.73 -21.63
C GLY A 107 3.45 -3.33 -21.45
N LEU A 108 3.20 -2.68 -20.29
CA LEU A 108 3.81 -1.41 -19.94
C LEU A 108 5.33 -1.54 -19.76
N TRP A 109 5.80 -2.50 -18.97
CA TRP A 109 7.21 -2.60 -18.61
C TRP A 109 8.14 -3.00 -19.77
N ARG A 110 7.65 -3.76 -20.76
CA ARG A 110 8.46 -4.30 -21.85
C ARG A 110 8.19 -3.64 -23.20
N GLN A 111 7.00 -3.07 -23.39
CA GLN A 111 6.54 -2.58 -24.68
C GLN A 111 6.02 -1.13 -24.62
N ALA A 112 6.09 -0.49 -23.45
CA ALA A 112 5.53 0.86 -23.22
C ALA A 112 4.02 0.96 -23.57
N LYS A 113 3.26 -0.13 -23.39
CA LYS A 113 1.82 -0.18 -23.65
C LYS A 113 1.06 -0.20 -22.33
N LEU A 114 0.42 0.92 -22.00
CA LEU A 114 -0.44 1.04 -20.83
C LEU A 114 -1.85 0.53 -21.13
N ASN A 115 -2.42 -0.24 -20.20
CA ASN A 115 -3.85 -0.47 -20.10
C ASN A 115 -4.38 0.37 -18.92
N PRO A 116 -5.17 1.43 -19.11
CA PRO A 116 -5.63 2.31 -18.03
C PRO A 116 -6.51 1.64 -17.00
N ASP A 117 -7.23 0.58 -17.37
CA ASP A 117 -8.13 -0.15 -16.47
C ASP A 117 -7.50 -1.39 -15.82
N SER A 118 -6.38 -1.91 -16.36
CA SER A 118 -5.71 -3.12 -15.84
C SER A 118 -4.18 -2.93 -15.86
N ASN A 119 -3.59 -2.64 -14.70
CA ASN A 119 -2.18 -2.23 -14.57
C ASN A 119 -1.65 -2.48 -13.13
N VAL A 120 -0.55 -1.83 -12.75
CA VAL A 120 0.00 -1.94 -11.38
C VAL A 120 -0.98 -1.47 -10.29
N GLN A 121 -1.90 -0.58 -10.60
CA GLN A 121 -2.84 0.01 -9.63
C GLN A 121 -4.18 -0.73 -9.56
N PHE A 122 -4.72 -1.18 -10.70
CA PHE A 122 -6.07 -1.72 -10.84
C PHE A 122 -6.08 -3.18 -11.24
N GLY A 123 -7.06 -3.91 -10.73
CA GLY A 123 -7.28 -5.34 -10.92
C GLY A 123 -7.04 -6.15 -9.64
N GLU A 124 -7.21 -7.46 -9.74
CA GLU A 124 -7.15 -8.40 -8.61
C GLU A 124 -5.90 -8.23 -7.75
N GLY A 125 -6.11 -8.06 -6.43
CA GLY A 125 -5.07 -7.83 -5.45
C GLY A 125 -4.60 -6.37 -5.32
N GLY A 126 -5.09 -5.44 -6.17
CA GLY A 126 -4.78 -4.01 -6.13
C GLY A 126 -3.27 -3.71 -6.28
N ALA A 127 -2.83 -2.52 -5.91
CA ALA A 127 -1.43 -2.11 -6.01
C ALA A 127 -0.47 -2.98 -5.17
N GLY A 128 -0.98 -3.65 -4.13
CA GLY A 128 -0.22 -4.55 -3.27
C GLY A 128 0.43 -5.71 -4.01
N THR A 129 -0.20 -6.24 -5.07
CA THR A 129 0.28 -7.40 -5.84
C THR A 129 1.67 -7.17 -6.47
N PHE A 130 1.95 -5.94 -6.90
CA PHE A 130 3.23 -5.57 -7.52
C PHE A 130 4.10 -4.74 -6.57
N SER A 131 4.27 -5.21 -5.34
CA SER A 131 5.06 -4.59 -4.29
C SER A 131 6.01 -5.60 -3.63
N ASP A 132 6.75 -5.20 -2.60
CA ASP A 132 7.51 -6.10 -1.73
C ASP A 132 6.60 -7.01 -0.88
N GLY A 133 5.32 -6.66 -0.77
CA GLY A 133 4.38 -7.44 0.05
C GLY A 133 4.63 -7.33 1.55
N LYS A 134 5.08 -6.16 2.04
CA LYS A 134 5.30 -5.90 3.47
C LYS A 134 4.01 -6.03 4.26
N LEU A 135 4.07 -6.76 5.37
CA LEU A 135 2.93 -7.07 6.25
C LEU A 135 3.12 -6.53 7.67
N TYR A 136 3.75 -5.39 7.83
CA TYR A 136 3.83 -4.71 9.11
C TYR A 136 3.33 -3.28 9.01
N CYS A 137 2.64 -2.82 10.05
CA CYS A 137 2.16 -1.46 10.16
C CYS A 137 2.27 -0.96 11.60
N ARG A 138 2.13 0.35 11.80
CA ARG A 138 2.15 1.00 13.13
C ARG A 138 0.74 1.30 13.66
N VAL A 139 -0.29 0.73 13.04
CA VAL A 139 -1.67 0.92 13.48
C VAL A 139 -1.87 0.22 14.82
N LYS A 140 -2.53 0.91 15.78
CA LYS A 140 -2.96 0.27 17.03
C LYS A 140 -4.03 -0.77 16.71
N ASP A 141 -3.77 -2.01 17.10
CA ASP A 141 -4.63 -3.16 16.82
C ASP A 141 -4.92 -3.99 18.09
N PRO A 142 -5.72 -3.46 19.02
CA PRO A 142 -6.02 -4.13 20.29
C PRO A 142 -6.87 -5.40 20.12
N ARG A 143 -7.45 -5.62 18.93
CA ARG A 143 -8.27 -6.78 18.59
C ARG A 143 -7.50 -7.85 17.83
N PHE A 144 -6.23 -7.67 17.59
CA PHE A 144 -5.37 -8.57 16.82
C PHE A 144 -5.92 -8.90 15.42
N LEU A 145 -6.58 -7.94 14.77
CA LEU A 145 -7.09 -8.11 13.40
C LEU A 145 -5.96 -8.35 12.39
N GLY A 146 -4.79 -7.80 12.65
CA GLY A 146 -3.58 -8.09 11.88
C GLY A 146 -3.20 -9.57 11.94
N ARG A 147 -3.38 -10.23 13.09
CA ARG A 147 -3.18 -11.69 13.21
C ARG A 147 -4.15 -12.45 12.33
N LYS A 148 -5.43 -12.10 12.34
CA LYS A 148 -6.45 -12.66 11.44
C LYS A 148 -6.03 -12.51 9.97
N VAL A 149 -5.51 -11.34 9.57
CA VAL A 149 -5.04 -11.12 8.20
C VAL A 149 -3.90 -12.08 7.85
N LEU A 150 -2.89 -12.21 8.70
CA LEU A 150 -1.75 -13.10 8.47
C LEU A 150 -2.17 -14.57 8.38
N GLU A 151 -3.08 -15.00 9.25
CA GLU A 151 -3.64 -16.37 9.22
C GLU A 151 -4.39 -16.68 7.92
N GLU A 152 -5.20 -15.74 7.42
CA GLU A 152 -5.90 -15.91 6.14
C GLU A 152 -4.90 -15.94 4.96
N PHE A 153 -3.82 -15.16 5.02
CA PHE A 153 -2.76 -15.24 4.02
C PHE A 153 -2.04 -16.58 4.04
N VAL A 154 -1.73 -17.12 5.21
CA VAL A 154 -1.13 -18.47 5.32
C VAL A 154 -2.07 -19.54 4.79
N LYS A 155 -3.35 -19.52 5.15
CA LYS A 155 -4.37 -20.41 4.57
C LYS A 155 -4.44 -20.31 3.04
N ALA A 156 -4.20 -19.13 2.50
CA ALA A 156 -4.16 -18.89 1.06
C ALA A 156 -2.83 -19.26 0.38
N GLY A 157 -1.86 -19.78 1.14
CA GLY A 157 -0.57 -20.26 0.61
C GLY A 157 0.61 -19.30 0.77
N ALA A 158 0.46 -18.25 1.60
CA ALA A 158 1.63 -17.48 2.03
C ALA A 158 2.54 -18.31 2.95
N PRO A 159 3.85 -17.98 3.02
CA PRO A 159 4.76 -18.63 3.96
C PRO A 159 4.29 -18.48 5.41
N ASP A 160 4.41 -19.52 6.21
CA ASP A 160 4.00 -19.51 7.61
C ASP A 160 4.89 -18.62 8.49
N ASP A 161 6.12 -18.32 8.05
CA ASP A 161 7.02 -17.40 8.73
C ASP A 161 6.46 -15.98 8.91
N ILE A 162 5.50 -15.56 8.09
CA ILE A 162 4.82 -14.28 8.28
C ILE A 162 4.07 -14.18 9.62
N LEU A 163 3.75 -15.31 10.24
CA LEU A 163 3.06 -15.35 11.54
C LEU A 163 3.94 -14.95 12.72
N TRP A 164 5.26 -15.07 12.58
CA TRP A 164 6.21 -14.85 13.67
C TRP A 164 7.39 -13.92 13.31
N GLU A 165 7.62 -13.60 12.05
CA GLU A 165 8.63 -12.62 11.68
C GLU A 165 8.25 -11.20 12.14
N ALA A 166 9.22 -10.44 12.68
CA ALA A 166 8.98 -9.06 13.13
C ALA A 166 8.65 -8.10 11.98
N HIS A 167 9.21 -8.36 10.78
CA HIS A 167 8.99 -7.58 9.57
C HIS A 167 8.61 -8.49 8.39
N PRO A 168 7.43 -9.13 8.47
CA PRO A 168 7.03 -10.13 7.50
C PRO A 168 6.77 -9.52 6.12
N HIS A 169 7.03 -10.32 5.07
CA HIS A 169 6.75 -9.97 3.69
C HIS A 169 6.44 -11.23 2.86
N ILE A 170 5.75 -11.08 1.75
CA ILE A 170 5.35 -12.19 0.87
C ILE A 170 6.12 -12.17 -0.45
N GLY A 171 6.38 -10.99 -1.01
CA GLY A 171 6.99 -10.81 -2.31
C GLY A 171 6.04 -11.01 -3.49
N THR A 172 6.31 -10.33 -4.59
CA THR A 172 5.38 -10.14 -5.72
C THR A 172 4.80 -11.44 -6.29
N PHE A 173 5.62 -12.46 -6.57
CA PHE A 173 5.11 -13.66 -7.24
C PHE A 173 4.23 -14.53 -6.35
N ARG A 174 4.53 -14.61 -5.05
CA ARG A 174 3.70 -15.36 -4.09
C ARG A 174 2.35 -14.70 -3.86
N LEU A 175 2.30 -13.35 -3.92
CA LEU A 175 1.05 -12.59 -3.85
C LEU A 175 0.07 -12.99 -4.96
N VAL A 176 0.53 -13.27 -6.17
CA VAL A 176 -0.34 -13.71 -7.28
C VAL A 176 -1.11 -14.99 -6.92
N THR A 177 -0.41 -16.03 -6.48
CA THR A 177 -1.04 -17.31 -6.11
C THR A 177 -1.95 -17.18 -4.90
N MET A 178 -1.54 -16.36 -3.94
CA MET A 178 -2.30 -16.11 -2.71
C MET A 178 -3.64 -15.43 -3.01
N VAL A 179 -3.67 -14.37 -3.83
CA VAL A 179 -4.94 -13.67 -4.13
C VAL A 179 -5.89 -14.57 -4.93
N GLU A 180 -5.38 -15.43 -5.83
CA GLU A 180 -6.20 -16.44 -6.52
C GLU A 180 -6.84 -17.43 -5.54
N SER A 181 -6.11 -17.86 -4.52
CA SER A 181 -6.61 -18.77 -3.49
C SER A 181 -7.70 -18.08 -2.64
N MET A 182 -7.45 -16.85 -2.22
CA MET A 182 -8.44 -16.07 -1.46
C MET A 182 -9.73 -15.82 -2.26
N ARG A 183 -9.61 -15.52 -3.55
CA ARG A 183 -10.78 -15.38 -4.43
C ARG A 183 -11.62 -16.66 -4.43
N ARG A 184 -11.01 -17.83 -4.64
CA ARG A 184 -11.72 -19.13 -4.60
C ARG A 184 -12.43 -19.33 -3.28
N THR A 185 -11.80 -19.04 -2.15
CA THR A 185 -12.44 -19.14 -0.84
C THR A 185 -13.68 -18.25 -0.73
N ILE A 186 -13.63 -17.01 -1.25
CA ILE A 186 -14.77 -16.10 -1.25
C ILE A 186 -15.91 -16.64 -2.15
N GLU A 187 -15.57 -17.16 -3.32
CA GLU A 187 -16.53 -17.77 -4.27
C GLU A 187 -17.17 -19.03 -3.68
N GLU A 188 -16.40 -19.91 -3.04
CA GLU A 188 -16.87 -21.10 -2.33
C GLU A 188 -17.85 -20.77 -1.18
N LEU A 189 -17.66 -19.62 -0.52
CA LEU A 189 -18.55 -19.08 0.51
C LEU A 189 -19.77 -18.32 -0.07
N GLY A 190 -19.95 -18.35 -1.40
CA GLY A 190 -21.10 -17.75 -2.10
C GLY A 190 -20.89 -16.29 -2.48
N GLY A 191 -19.69 -15.74 -2.37
CA GLY A 191 -19.32 -14.44 -2.94
C GLY A 191 -19.27 -14.49 -4.47
N GLU A 192 -19.26 -13.33 -5.11
CA GLU A 192 -19.24 -13.20 -6.56
C GLU A 192 -18.23 -12.10 -6.95
N TYR A 193 -17.39 -12.37 -7.95
CA TYR A 193 -16.52 -11.35 -8.54
C TYR A 193 -17.01 -10.95 -9.93
N ARG A 194 -17.02 -9.64 -10.19
CA ARG A 194 -17.22 -9.06 -11.53
C ARG A 194 -16.01 -8.26 -11.91
N TRP A 195 -15.22 -8.82 -12.81
CA TRP A 195 -14.01 -8.22 -13.37
C TRP A 195 -14.35 -7.31 -14.54
N GLU A 196 -13.43 -6.39 -14.87
CA GLU A 196 -13.62 -5.41 -15.95
C GLU A 196 -14.93 -4.62 -15.79
N THR A 197 -15.34 -4.43 -14.52
CA THR A 197 -16.60 -3.80 -14.13
C THR A 197 -16.30 -2.51 -13.36
N ARG A 198 -16.24 -1.40 -14.08
CA ARG A 198 -16.03 -0.07 -13.52
C ARG A 198 -17.35 0.55 -13.09
N VAL A 199 -17.35 1.15 -11.90
CA VAL A 199 -18.48 1.98 -11.45
C VAL A 199 -18.22 3.41 -11.92
N ASP A 200 -19.13 3.93 -12.75
CA ASP A 200 -19.04 5.25 -13.34
C ASP A 200 -19.85 6.30 -12.60
N ASP A 201 -20.92 5.89 -11.90
CA ASP A 201 -21.74 6.80 -11.13
C ASP A 201 -22.52 6.12 -9.97
N LEU A 202 -23.04 6.93 -9.03
CA LEU A 202 -23.86 6.51 -7.92
C LEU A 202 -25.32 6.96 -8.12
N GLU A 203 -26.25 6.09 -7.85
CA GLU A 203 -27.68 6.48 -7.68
C GLU A 203 -27.92 6.87 -6.23
N LEU A 204 -28.22 8.15 -6.00
CA LEU A 204 -28.39 8.74 -4.67
C LEU A 204 -29.79 9.34 -4.52
N GLU A 205 -30.50 8.92 -3.49
CA GLU A 205 -31.76 9.51 -3.06
C GLU A 205 -31.50 10.61 -2.04
N ARG A 206 -32.13 11.77 -2.22
CA ARG A 206 -32.04 12.87 -1.26
C ARG A 206 -33.01 12.64 -0.09
N LEU A 207 -32.52 12.74 1.13
CA LEU A 207 -33.30 12.57 2.34
C LEU A 207 -33.83 13.92 2.85
N PRO A 208 -34.92 13.93 3.68
CA PRO A 208 -35.51 15.16 4.22
C PRO A 208 -34.55 15.98 5.10
N ASP A 209 -33.59 15.36 5.74
CA ASP A 209 -32.57 15.99 6.60
C ASP A 209 -31.40 16.62 5.82
N GLY A 210 -31.44 16.54 4.49
CA GLY A 210 -30.40 17.06 3.60
C GLY A 210 -29.28 16.07 3.26
N ASN A 211 -29.22 14.93 3.95
CA ASN A 211 -28.33 13.85 3.63
C ASN A 211 -28.77 13.12 2.35
N GLN A 212 -27.95 12.20 1.91
CA GLN A 212 -28.25 11.32 0.76
C GLN A 212 -28.20 9.85 1.19
N ARG A 213 -28.88 9.00 0.44
CA ARG A 213 -28.87 7.56 0.64
C ARG A 213 -28.55 6.85 -0.68
N LEU A 214 -27.58 5.95 -0.64
CA LEU A 214 -27.23 5.14 -1.79
C LEU A 214 -28.37 4.15 -2.13
N ARG A 215 -28.69 4.06 -3.44
CA ARG A 215 -29.71 3.15 -4.00
C ARG A 215 -29.12 2.17 -5.00
N GLY A 216 -27.97 2.47 -5.58
CA GLY A 216 -27.35 1.62 -6.57
C GLY A 216 -26.15 2.25 -7.27
N LEU A 217 -25.65 1.54 -8.24
CA LEU A 217 -24.43 1.85 -8.98
C LEU A 217 -24.71 1.80 -10.48
N HIS A 218 -24.27 2.83 -11.21
CA HIS A 218 -24.24 2.82 -12.67
C HIS A 218 -22.88 2.30 -13.14
N LEU A 219 -22.89 1.26 -13.95
CA LEU A 219 -21.69 0.60 -14.46
C LEU A 219 -21.31 1.13 -15.82
N HIS A 220 -20.04 0.96 -16.21
CA HIS A 220 -19.47 1.49 -17.45
C HIS A 220 -20.13 0.93 -18.73
N ASP A 221 -20.77 -0.22 -18.65
CA ASP A 221 -21.53 -0.85 -19.75
C ASP A 221 -22.97 -0.31 -19.88
N GLY A 222 -23.33 0.68 -19.05
CA GLY A 222 -24.66 1.27 -19.00
C GLY A 222 -25.66 0.51 -18.13
N SER A 223 -25.29 -0.63 -17.54
CA SER A 223 -26.15 -1.39 -16.65
C SER A 223 -26.25 -0.72 -15.27
N PHE A 224 -27.32 -1.04 -14.56
CA PHE A 224 -27.59 -0.59 -13.20
C PHE A 224 -27.54 -1.78 -12.23
N LEU A 225 -26.80 -1.62 -11.13
CA LEU A 225 -26.74 -2.57 -10.04
C LEU A 225 -27.39 -1.96 -8.80
N GLU A 226 -28.58 -2.46 -8.45
CA GLU A 226 -29.25 -2.08 -7.20
C GLU A 226 -28.41 -2.52 -5.99
N ALA A 227 -28.11 -1.62 -5.06
CA ALA A 227 -27.29 -1.89 -3.88
C ALA A 227 -27.75 -1.06 -2.69
N ASP A 228 -27.82 -1.70 -1.52
CA ASP A 228 -28.20 -1.07 -0.25
C ASP A 228 -27.01 -0.86 0.70
N GLN A 229 -25.89 -1.53 0.46
CA GLN A 229 -24.68 -1.42 1.28
C GLN A 229 -23.46 -1.52 0.36
N VAL A 230 -22.68 -0.48 0.25
CA VAL A 230 -21.53 -0.41 -0.67
C VAL A 230 -20.26 -0.02 0.06
N VAL A 231 -19.28 -0.91 0.02
CA VAL A 231 -17.91 -0.64 0.48
C VAL A 231 -17.11 -0.01 -0.65
N MET A 232 -16.59 1.20 -0.44
CA MET A 232 -15.78 1.95 -1.41
C MET A 232 -14.29 1.74 -1.12
N ALA A 233 -13.70 0.67 -1.69
CA ALA A 233 -12.31 0.23 -1.46
C ALA A 233 -11.40 0.39 -2.69
N VAL A 234 -11.52 1.51 -3.38
CA VAL A 234 -10.99 1.77 -4.74
C VAL A 234 -9.47 2.03 -4.83
N GLY A 235 -8.77 2.15 -3.69
CA GLY A 235 -7.34 2.48 -3.65
C GLY A 235 -7.06 3.96 -3.98
N HIS A 236 -5.78 4.38 -3.81
CA HIS A 236 -5.39 5.79 -3.91
C HIS A 236 -5.32 6.35 -5.34
N SER A 237 -5.35 5.49 -6.36
CA SER A 237 -5.15 5.88 -7.77
C SER A 237 -6.45 6.01 -8.57
N ALA A 238 -7.62 5.77 -7.98
CA ALA A 238 -8.92 5.80 -8.66
C ALA A 238 -9.44 7.26 -8.84
N ARG A 239 -8.66 8.10 -9.50
CA ARG A 239 -8.92 9.54 -9.67
C ARG A 239 -10.29 9.83 -10.29
N PRO A 240 -10.74 9.16 -11.36
CA PRO A 240 -12.09 9.37 -11.89
C PRO A 240 -13.19 9.07 -10.88
N THR A 241 -12.98 8.11 -9.97
CA THR A 241 -13.94 7.82 -8.90
C THR A 241 -13.99 8.96 -7.87
N PHE A 242 -12.87 9.54 -7.48
CA PHE A 242 -12.87 10.71 -6.59
C PHE A 242 -13.55 11.93 -7.24
N GLU A 243 -13.33 12.15 -8.52
CA GLU A 243 -14.01 13.20 -9.30
C GLU A 243 -15.52 12.96 -9.36
N MET A 244 -15.95 11.72 -9.59
CA MET A 244 -17.36 11.32 -9.56
C MET A 244 -17.98 11.54 -8.18
N LEU A 245 -17.33 11.10 -7.10
CA LEU A 245 -17.80 11.29 -5.73
C LEU A 245 -17.96 12.77 -5.39
N HIS A 246 -16.99 13.60 -5.77
CA HIS A 246 -17.05 15.05 -5.58
C HIS A 246 -18.23 15.68 -6.34
N ARG A 247 -18.42 15.32 -7.61
CA ARG A 247 -19.55 15.79 -8.44
C ARG A 247 -20.91 15.38 -7.87
N ARG A 248 -20.99 14.21 -7.21
CA ARG A 248 -22.20 13.73 -6.53
C ARG A 248 -22.38 14.31 -5.12
N GLY A 249 -21.48 15.20 -4.69
CA GLY A 249 -21.58 15.87 -3.39
C GLY A 249 -21.23 14.98 -2.19
N VAL A 250 -20.54 13.86 -2.41
CA VAL A 250 -19.97 13.08 -1.30
C VAL A 250 -18.90 13.90 -0.59
N PHE A 251 -18.92 13.91 0.73
CA PHE A 251 -17.99 14.75 1.50
C PHE A 251 -16.55 14.21 1.40
N LEU A 252 -15.67 15.04 0.85
CA LEU A 252 -14.26 14.74 0.63
C LEU A 252 -13.39 15.81 1.31
N GLU A 253 -12.21 15.40 1.78
CA GLU A 253 -11.18 16.30 2.32
C GLU A 253 -9.86 16.10 1.57
N ALA A 254 -9.11 17.19 1.38
CA ALA A 254 -7.72 17.11 0.96
C ALA A 254 -6.87 16.42 2.05
N LYS A 255 -5.93 15.56 1.66
CA LYS A 255 -5.11 14.76 2.58
C LYS A 255 -3.63 14.90 2.24
N PRO A 256 -2.75 15.11 3.23
CA PRO A 256 -1.30 15.13 3.01
C PRO A 256 -0.79 13.86 2.34
N PHE A 257 0.18 14.02 1.45
CA PHE A 257 0.94 12.94 0.82
C PHE A 257 2.41 13.36 0.67
N SER A 258 3.20 12.65 -0.12
CA SER A 258 4.59 13.04 -0.36
C SER A 258 4.96 12.83 -1.82
N ILE A 259 5.92 13.61 -2.29
CA ILE A 259 6.45 13.59 -3.65
C ILE A 259 7.97 13.48 -3.62
N GLY A 260 8.55 12.80 -4.60
CA GLY A 260 10.00 12.69 -4.75
C GLY A 260 10.39 11.72 -5.86
N VAL A 261 11.39 10.91 -5.57
CA VAL A 261 12.03 10.00 -6.52
C VAL A 261 12.26 8.63 -5.89
N ARG A 262 12.57 7.61 -6.69
CA ARG A 262 13.19 6.37 -6.23
C ARG A 262 14.71 6.49 -6.33
N ILE A 263 15.41 6.11 -5.26
CA ILE A 263 16.85 6.01 -5.23
C ILE A 263 17.28 4.54 -5.19
N GLU A 264 18.27 4.17 -5.99
CA GLU A 264 18.83 2.82 -6.11
C GLU A 264 20.31 2.77 -5.72
N HIS A 265 20.65 1.71 -4.98
CA HIS A 265 22.00 1.35 -4.58
C HIS A 265 22.19 -0.16 -4.76
N PRO A 266 23.38 -0.68 -5.04
CA PRO A 266 23.65 -2.10 -4.87
C PRO A 266 23.26 -2.57 -3.48
N GLN A 267 22.49 -3.69 -3.38
CA GLN A 267 22.07 -4.22 -2.08
C GLN A 267 23.26 -4.52 -1.16
N SER A 268 24.37 -4.96 -1.73
CA SER A 268 25.61 -5.23 -0.99
C SER A 268 26.17 -4.01 -0.23
N TRP A 269 25.97 -2.80 -0.76
CA TRP A 269 26.38 -1.58 -0.03
C TRP A 269 25.50 -1.37 1.21
N VAL A 270 24.21 -1.61 1.08
CA VAL A 270 23.26 -1.49 2.19
C VAL A 270 23.53 -2.56 3.25
N ASP A 271 23.76 -3.80 2.83
CA ASP A 271 24.11 -4.91 3.73
C ASP A 271 25.39 -4.61 4.52
N GLN A 272 26.43 -4.17 3.83
CA GLN A 272 27.70 -3.81 4.46
C GLN A 272 27.55 -2.62 5.40
N ALA A 273 26.78 -1.60 5.01
CA ALA A 273 26.53 -0.42 5.85
C ALA A 273 25.75 -0.75 7.11
N ARG A 274 24.80 -1.71 7.06
CA ARG A 274 23.94 -2.09 8.17
C ARG A 274 24.51 -3.20 9.04
N TYR A 275 25.10 -4.23 8.43
CA TYR A 275 25.49 -5.46 9.10
C TYR A 275 27.02 -5.63 9.23
N GLY A 276 27.83 -4.82 8.53
CA GLY A 276 29.29 -4.89 8.60
C GLY A 276 29.80 -6.29 8.29
N LYS A 277 30.52 -6.90 9.22
CA LYS A 277 31.08 -8.26 9.06
C LYS A 277 30.03 -9.38 8.98
N CYS A 278 28.80 -9.10 9.42
CA CYS A 278 27.67 -10.04 9.39
C CYS A 278 26.85 -9.93 8.08
N ALA A 279 27.27 -9.05 7.14
CA ALA A 279 26.62 -8.96 5.84
C ALA A 279 26.62 -10.32 5.12
N GLY A 280 25.48 -10.73 4.57
CA GLY A 280 25.31 -12.04 3.94
C GLY A 280 25.00 -13.19 4.89
N HIS A 281 24.84 -12.96 6.20
CA HIS A 281 24.42 -14.00 7.12
C HIS A 281 22.97 -14.42 6.81
N PRO A 282 22.67 -15.73 6.68
CA PRO A 282 21.37 -16.23 6.22
C PRO A 282 20.20 -15.80 7.13
N ASP A 283 20.41 -15.72 8.46
CA ASP A 283 19.37 -15.29 9.41
C ASP A 283 19.07 -13.79 9.38
N LEU A 284 19.90 -12.98 8.74
CA LEU A 284 19.69 -11.53 8.66
C LEU A 284 18.99 -11.13 7.37
N GLY A 285 19.17 -11.88 6.29
CA GLY A 285 18.65 -11.56 4.97
C GLY A 285 19.17 -10.23 4.41
N ALA A 286 18.51 -9.70 3.40
CA ALA A 286 18.83 -8.41 2.80
C ALA A 286 18.49 -7.25 3.75
N ALA A 287 19.45 -6.37 3.98
CA ALA A 287 19.30 -5.24 4.91
C ALA A 287 18.31 -4.20 4.41
N ALA A 288 17.53 -3.67 5.33
CA ALA A 288 16.63 -2.53 5.12
C ALA A 288 17.07 -1.32 5.95
N TYR A 289 16.56 -0.14 5.59
CA TYR A 289 16.76 1.10 6.34
C TYR A 289 15.48 1.93 6.39
N SER A 290 15.44 2.83 7.37
CA SER A 290 14.43 3.90 7.47
C SER A 290 15.17 5.18 7.88
N LEU A 291 15.05 6.22 7.07
CA LEU A 291 15.77 7.49 7.20
C LEU A 291 14.77 8.64 7.21
N ALA A 292 15.05 9.68 8.00
CA ALA A 292 14.30 10.91 7.99
C ALA A 292 15.21 12.09 8.30
N HIS A 293 14.93 13.24 7.68
CA HIS A 293 15.63 14.50 7.90
C HIS A 293 14.65 15.67 7.83
N HIS A 294 14.76 16.61 8.76
CA HIS A 294 14.04 17.87 8.73
C HIS A 294 14.93 18.90 8.07
N ALA A 295 14.59 19.28 6.84
CA ALA A 295 15.36 20.24 6.05
C ALA A 295 15.16 21.69 6.54
N SER A 296 16.13 22.54 6.26
CA SER A 296 16.16 23.97 6.66
C SER A 296 14.99 24.78 6.10
N ASN A 297 14.41 24.37 4.96
CA ASN A 297 13.21 24.97 4.38
C ASN A 297 11.88 24.54 5.05
N GLY A 298 11.94 23.83 6.19
CA GLY A 298 10.80 23.35 6.96
C GLY A 298 10.12 22.09 6.40
N ARG A 299 10.72 21.43 5.41
CA ARG A 299 10.21 20.17 4.85
C ARG A 299 10.84 18.96 5.55
N THR A 300 10.09 17.88 5.61
CA THR A 300 10.63 16.58 6.05
C THR A 300 10.89 15.70 4.83
N VAL A 301 12.14 15.24 4.71
CA VAL A 301 12.57 14.25 3.72
C VAL A 301 12.68 12.90 4.40
N TYR A 302 12.18 11.84 3.79
CA TYR A 302 12.28 10.52 4.39
C TYR A 302 12.32 9.39 3.35
N SER A 303 12.88 8.25 3.76
CA SER A 303 12.84 7.03 2.97
C SER A 303 11.44 6.41 3.05
N PHE A 304 10.85 6.11 1.90
CA PHE A 304 9.51 5.55 1.79
C PHE A 304 9.55 4.18 1.10
N CYS A 305 8.81 3.23 1.63
CA CYS A 305 8.64 1.90 1.02
C CYS A 305 9.98 1.32 0.48
N MET A 306 11.02 1.27 1.34
CA MET A 306 12.31 0.68 0.99
C MET A 306 12.14 -0.80 0.64
N CYS A 307 12.63 -1.21 -0.53
CA CYS A 307 12.54 -2.55 -1.09
C CYS A 307 13.96 -3.15 -1.18
N PRO A 308 14.35 -4.00 -0.20
CA PRO A 308 15.63 -4.69 -0.24
C PRO A 308 15.67 -5.67 -1.42
N GLY A 309 16.83 -5.80 -2.07
CA GLY A 309 17.04 -6.71 -3.19
C GLY A 309 15.86 -6.69 -4.17
N GLY A 310 15.51 -5.50 -4.66
CA GLY A 310 14.30 -5.27 -5.44
C GLY A 310 14.53 -4.42 -6.68
N ARG A 311 13.45 -4.01 -7.31
CA ARG A 311 13.45 -3.22 -8.55
C ARG A 311 12.55 -2.01 -8.45
N VAL A 312 12.92 -0.95 -9.14
CA VAL A 312 12.02 0.17 -9.46
C VAL A 312 11.16 -0.23 -10.66
N VAL A 313 9.87 0.08 -10.62
CA VAL A 313 8.91 -0.29 -11.65
C VAL A 313 8.04 0.88 -12.07
N ALA A 314 7.56 0.86 -13.32
CA ALA A 314 6.54 1.79 -13.78
C ALA A 314 5.18 1.46 -13.16
N ALA A 315 4.56 2.45 -12.52
CA ALA A 315 3.32 2.29 -11.77
C ALA A 315 2.23 3.28 -12.18
N THR A 316 2.34 3.89 -13.37
CA THR A 316 1.31 4.77 -13.91
C THR A 316 0.02 4.01 -14.23
N SER A 317 -1.10 4.70 -14.15
CA SER A 317 -2.43 4.23 -14.55
C SER A 317 -3.16 5.21 -15.47
N GLU A 318 -2.50 6.30 -15.85
CA GLU A 318 -3.02 7.31 -16.77
C GLU A 318 -2.03 7.52 -17.90
N GLU A 319 -2.53 7.69 -19.13
CA GLU A 319 -1.72 7.93 -20.32
C GLU A 319 -0.95 9.26 -20.23
N GLY A 320 0.21 9.33 -20.87
CA GLY A 320 1.06 10.53 -20.87
C GLY A 320 1.64 10.90 -19.50
N ARG A 321 1.79 9.93 -18.57
CA ARG A 321 2.32 10.14 -17.23
C ARG A 321 3.34 9.08 -16.84
N VAL A 322 4.31 9.45 -16.02
CA VAL A 322 5.29 8.54 -15.42
C VAL A 322 5.18 8.56 -13.90
N VAL A 323 5.04 7.37 -13.32
CA VAL A 323 5.06 7.15 -11.88
C VAL A 323 5.98 5.98 -11.59
N THR A 324 6.87 6.14 -10.62
CA THR A 324 7.75 5.09 -10.13
C THR A 324 7.19 4.47 -8.86
N ASN A 325 7.45 3.18 -8.66
CA ASN A 325 7.25 2.47 -7.41
C ASN A 325 8.34 1.40 -7.25
N GLY A 326 8.42 0.74 -6.10
CA GLY A 326 9.35 -0.34 -5.84
C GLY A 326 8.65 -1.67 -5.58
N MET A 327 9.30 -2.76 -6.00
CA MET A 327 8.86 -4.11 -5.66
C MET A 327 10.07 -5.00 -5.34
N SER A 328 9.83 -6.08 -4.59
CA SER A 328 10.81 -7.15 -4.36
C SER A 328 10.13 -8.51 -4.48
N GLN A 329 10.94 -9.50 -4.82
CA GLN A 329 10.55 -10.91 -4.66
C GLN A 329 10.72 -11.32 -3.19
N TYR A 330 10.17 -12.47 -2.82
CA TYR A 330 10.35 -13.04 -1.47
C TYR A 330 11.83 -13.23 -1.11
N SER A 331 12.64 -13.69 -2.06
CA SER A 331 14.08 -13.89 -1.85
C SER A 331 14.87 -12.60 -1.62
N ARG A 332 14.34 -11.45 -2.07
CA ARG A 332 15.05 -10.15 -2.02
C ARG A 332 16.46 -10.21 -2.58
N ALA A 333 16.65 -10.99 -3.66
CA ALA A 333 17.95 -11.33 -4.24
C ALA A 333 18.29 -10.56 -5.52
N GLU A 334 17.55 -9.49 -5.85
CA GLU A 334 17.91 -8.61 -6.96
C GLU A 334 19.15 -7.77 -6.60
N PHE A 335 19.84 -7.29 -7.62
CA PHE A 335 21.13 -6.60 -7.45
C PHE A 335 21.00 -5.32 -6.64
N ASN A 336 19.95 -4.52 -6.87
CA ASN A 336 19.74 -3.25 -6.21
C ASN A 336 18.78 -3.35 -5.02
N ALA A 337 19.04 -2.54 -4.01
CA ALA A 337 18.05 -2.02 -3.07
C ALA A 337 17.45 -0.74 -3.64
N ASN A 338 16.17 -0.47 -3.39
CA ASN A 338 15.58 0.82 -3.75
C ASN A 338 14.65 1.36 -2.67
N SER A 339 14.46 2.67 -2.65
CA SER A 339 13.55 3.35 -1.72
C SER A 339 12.98 4.61 -2.36
N GLY A 340 11.75 4.96 -2.07
CA GLY A 340 11.30 6.33 -2.25
C GLY A 340 12.16 7.28 -1.40
N LEU A 341 12.59 8.37 -1.95
CA LEU A 341 13.20 9.51 -1.29
C LEU A 341 12.26 10.68 -1.50
N VAL A 342 11.40 10.92 -0.50
CA VAL A 342 10.21 11.75 -0.68
C VAL A 342 10.12 12.87 0.34
N VAL A 343 9.43 13.94 -0.07
CA VAL A 343 9.21 15.18 0.70
C VAL A 343 7.73 15.32 0.99
N GLY A 344 7.39 15.62 2.25
CA GLY A 344 6.01 15.83 2.67
C GLY A 344 5.36 17.05 2.01
N ILE A 345 4.12 16.86 1.56
CA ILE A 345 3.24 17.86 0.93
C ILE A 345 2.05 18.09 1.84
N ASP A 346 1.73 19.35 2.07
CA ASP A 346 0.63 19.79 2.94
C ASP A 346 -0.48 20.46 2.13
N PRO A 347 -1.76 20.06 2.29
CA PRO A 347 -2.87 20.67 1.55
C PRO A 347 -2.97 22.18 1.71
N ALA A 348 -2.84 22.71 2.92
CA ALA A 348 -3.01 24.13 3.19
C ALA A 348 -1.91 25.00 2.56
N ARG A 349 -0.72 24.41 2.34
CA ARG A 349 0.44 25.12 1.79
C ARG A 349 0.60 24.93 0.28
N ASP A 350 0.39 23.70 -0.20
CA ASP A 350 0.85 23.27 -1.52
C ASP A 350 -0.29 23.08 -2.54
N TYR A 351 -1.53 22.87 -2.08
CA TYR A 351 -2.72 22.70 -2.94
C TYR A 351 -4.03 23.05 -2.19
N PRO A 352 -4.24 24.32 -1.84
CA PRO A 352 -5.37 24.75 -1.01
C PRO A 352 -6.74 24.77 -1.75
N ASP A 353 -6.76 24.55 -3.07
CA ASP A 353 -7.91 24.80 -3.93
C ASP A 353 -8.98 23.70 -3.90
N GLY A 354 -9.12 23.01 -2.78
CA GLY A 354 -10.18 22.02 -2.56
C GLY A 354 -9.70 20.57 -2.49
N PRO A 355 -10.64 19.63 -2.29
CA PRO A 355 -10.29 18.25 -1.97
C PRO A 355 -9.60 17.49 -3.12
N LEU A 356 -9.78 17.90 -4.37
CA LEU A 356 -9.18 17.25 -5.54
C LEU A 356 -7.86 17.89 -6.00
N ALA A 357 -7.49 19.05 -5.47
CA ALA A 357 -6.31 19.80 -5.91
C ALA A 357 -4.99 18.98 -5.80
N GLY A 358 -4.91 18.09 -4.81
CA GLY A 358 -3.78 17.16 -4.68
C GLY A 358 -3.66 16.16 -5.83
N ILE A 359 -4.77 15.78 -6.46
CA ILE A 359 -4.77 14.93 -7.67
C ILE A 359 -4.16 15.70 -8.84
N GLU A 360 -4.56 16.96 -9.04
CA GLU A 360 -4.03 17.79 -10.11
C GLU A 360 -2.54 18.09 -9.92
N LEU A 361 -2.10 18.29 -8.68
CA LEU A 361 -0.69 18.43 -8.35
C LEU A 361 0.12 17.17 -8.72
N GLN A 362 -0.40 15.98 -8.40
CA GLN A 362 0.22 14.70 -8.81
C GLN A 362 0.29 14.60 -10.35
N ARG A 363 -0.84 14.87 -11.04
CA ARG A 363 -0.92 14.83 -12.52
C ARG A 363 0.10 15.75 -13.18
N HIS A 364 0.26 16.96 -12.64
CA HIS A 364 1.22 17.93 -13.15
C HIS A 364 2.66 17.36 -13.17
N TRP A 365 3.14 16.87 -12.03
CA TRP A 365 4.51 16.34 -11.94
C TRP A 365 4.68 15.01 -12.69
N GLU A 366 3.66 14.17 -12.72
CA GLU A 366 3.68 12.93 -13.50
C GLU A 366 3.74 13.18 -15.01
N SER A 367 3.06 14.23 -15.53
CA SER A 367 3.10 14.64 -16.93
C SER A 367 4.46 15.25 -17.28
N LEU A 368 5.00 16.13 -16.44
CA LEU A 368 6.36 16.67 -16.64
C LEU A 368 7.42 15.56 -16.64
N ALA A 369 7.28 14.55 -15.76
CA ALA A 369 8.18 13.41 -15.76
C ALA A 369 8.08 12.59 -17.07
N PHE A 370 6.89 12.44 -17.63
CA PHE A 370 6.71 11.78 -18.94
C PHE A 370 7.40 12.55 -20.07
N GLU A 371 7.22 13.87 -20.13
CA GLU A 371 7.88 14.74 -21.12
C GLU A 371 9.40 14.71 -20.99
N VAL A 372 9.91 14.93 -19.77
CA VAL A 372 11.35 14.94 -19.46
C VAL A 372 12.00 13.58 -19.68
N GLY A 373 11.24 12.49 -19.49
CA GLY A 373 11.63 11.11 -19.80
C GLY A 373 11.70 10.79 -21.29
N GLY A 374 11.16 11.65 -22.16
CA GLY A 374 11.20 11.48 -23.63
C GLY A 374 9.88 11.07 -24.27
N GLY A 375 8.74 11.13 -23.55
CA GLY A 375 7.40 10.89 -24.09
C GLY A 375 7.08 9.42 -24.44
N ASN A 376 7.81 8.47 -23.85
CA ASN A 376 7.74 7.05 -24.20
C ASN A 376 7.71 6.12 -22.96
N TYR A 377 7.25 6.63 -21.82
CA TYR A 377 7.26 5.96 -20.51
C TYR A 377 8.63 5.62 -19.94
N HIS A 378 9.74 6.10 -20.53
CA HIS A 378 11.01 6.13 -19.81
C HIS A 378 10.90 7.07 -18.62
N ALA A 379 11.48 6.68 -17.49
CA ALA A 379 11.55 7.56 -16.33
C ALA A 379 12.72 8.53 -16.46
N PRO A 380 12.58 9.82 -16.11
CA PRO A 380 13.73 10.69 -15.95
C PRO A 380 14.63 10.19 -14.83
N GLY A 381 15.93 10.17 -15.05
CA GLY A 381 16.93 9.70 -14.09
C GLY A 381 18.10 10.64 -13.94
N GLN A 382 18.72 10.63 -12.77
CA GLN A 382 19.89 11.45 -12.46
C GLN A 382 20.78 10.75 -11.43
N ARG A 383 22.09 10.83 -11.61
CA ARG A 383 23.06 10.39 -10.59
C ARG A 383 23.04 11.33 -9.40
N VAL A 384 23.22 10.77 -8.21
CA VAL A 384 23.25 11.55 -6.96
C VAL A 384 24.33 12.64 -7.01
N GLY A 385 25.53 12.33 -7.50
CA GLY A 385 26.61 13.32 -7.61
C GLY A 385 26.28 14.50 -8.51
N ASP A 386 25.61 14.26 -9.64
CA ASP A 386 25.19 15.32 -10.56
C ASP A 386 24.02 16.14 -9.98
N PHE A 387 23.09 15.47 -9.28
CA PHE A 387 21.98 16.16 -8.59
C PHE A 387 22.49 17.10 -7.47
N LEU A 388 23.46 16.64 -6.67
CA LEU A 388 24.12 17.46 -5.65
C LEU A 388 24.88 18.65 -6.27
N ALA A 389 25.49 18.45 -7.44
CA ALA A 389 26.20 19.48 -8.20
C ALA A 389 25.27 20.39 -9.03
N ALA A 390 23.95 20.22 -8.95
CA ALA A 390 22.94 20.98 -9.70
C ALA A 390 23.17 20.96 -11.23
N ARG A 391 23.51 19.83 -11.80
CA ARG A 391 23.72 19.64 -13.24
C ARG A 391 23.04 18.37 -13.75
N ALA A 392 22.63 18.37 -15.00
CA ALA A 392 22.04 17.19 -15.64
C ALA A 392 23.04 16.03 -15.72
N SER A 393 22.54 14.80 -15.58
CA SER A 393 23.30 13.60 -15.92
C SER A 393 23.14 13.28 -17.40
N THR A 394 24.23 12.92 -18.06
CA THR A 394 24.27 12.54 -19.49
C THR A 394 24.58 11.07 -19.71
N ALA A 395 25.06 10.37 -18.67
CA ALA A 395 25.43 8.96 -18.69
C ALA A 395 25.22 8.31 -17.34
N LEU A 396 25.11 6.99 -17.33
CA LEU A 396 25.12 6.17 -16.12
C LEU A 396 26.52 6.11 -15.51
N GLY A 397 26.60 5.89 -14.21
CA GLY A 397 27.82 5.47 -13.49
C GLY A 397 27.84 3.95 -13.28
N GLU A 398 28.44 3.50 -12.16
CA GLU A 398 28.50 2.06 -11.84
C GLU A 398 27.14 1.45 -11.44
N VAL A 399 26.18 2.26 -10.99
CA VAL A 399 24.85 1.79 -10.62
C VAL A 399 23.91 1.84 -11.82
N VAL A 400 23.43 0.67 -12.22
CA VAL A 400 22.48 0.55 -13.34
C VAL A 400 21.05 0.55 -12.79
N PRO A 401 20.19 1.49 -13.23
CA PRO A 401 18.81 1.55 -12.78
C PRO A 401 18.00 0.33 -13.25
N SER A 402 17.12 -0.15 -12.40
CA SER A 402 16.30 -1.34 -12.66
C SER A 402 14.96 -1.03 -13.34
N TYR A 403 14.56 0.23 -13.42
CA TYR A 403 13.27 0.67 -13.98
C TYR A 403 13.09 0.24 -15.44
N LYS A 404 11.90 -0.26 -15.74
CA LYS A 404 11.43 -0.58 -17.09
C LYS A 404 10.16 0.21 -17.41
N PRO A 405 10.02 0.73 -18.65
CA PRO A 405 10.72 0.41 -19.91
C PRO A 405 12.17 0.87 -20.04
N GLY A 406 12.58 1.93 -19.34
CA GLY A 406 13.95 2.46 -19.41
C GLY A 406 14.07 3.80 -18.68
N VAL A 407 15.29 4.29 -18.57
CA VAL A 407 15.61 5.57 -17.91
C VAL A 407 16.29 6.51 -18.89
N THR A 408 15.81 7.74 -18.95
CA THR A 408 16.44 8.85 -19.70
C THR A 408 17.24 9.69 -18.70
N MET A 409 18.57 9.69 -18.84
CA MET A 409 19.44 10.48 -17.97
C MET A 409 19.27 11.97 -18.26
N THR A 410 18.97 12.77 -17.23
CA THR A 410 18.59 14.18 -17.37
C THR A 410 18.75 14.94 -16.05
N ASP A 411 18.05 16.06 -15.89
CA ASP A 411 17.94 16.85 -14.66
C ASP A 411 16.55 16.67 -14.05
N LEU A 412 16.47 16.05 -12.87
CA LEU A 412 15.23 15.79 -12.13
C LEU A 412 14.58 17.07 -11.58
N SER A 413 15.31 18.18 -11.49
CA SER A 413 14.71 19.47 -11.09
C SER A 413 13.64 19.96 -12.07
N ARG A 414 13.63 19.44 -13.30
CA ARG A 414 12.62 19.75 -14.33
C ARG A 414 11.26 19.10 -14.09
N CYS A 415 11.20 18.08 -13.23
CA CYS A 415 9.96 17.34 -12.94
C CYS A 415 9.69 17.17 -11.42
N LEU A 416 10.29 18.03 -10.60
CA LEU A 416 10.06 18.11 -9.15
C LEU A 416 9.87 19.56 -8.72
N PRO A 417 9.06 19.81 -7.65
CA PRO A 417 8.98 21.14 -7.08
C PRO A 417 10.33 21.60 -6.52
N ALA A 418 10.67 22.87 -6.70
CA ALA A 418 11.94 23.44 -6.26
C ALA A 418 12.22 23.18 -4.75
N PHE A 419 11.22 23.35 -3.90
CA PHE A 419 11.35 23.07 -2.47
C PHE A 419 11.69 21.61 -2.15
N ALA A 420 11.23 20.67 -2.98
CA ALA A 420 11.56 19.25 -2.83
C ALA A 420 12.98 18.96 -3.29
N VAL A 421 13.41 19.57 -4.38
CA VAL A 421 14.80 19.48 -4.87
C VAL A 421 15.78 19.98 -3.81
N ASP A 422 15.52 21.15 -3.21
CA ASP A 422 16.38 21.74 -2.17
C ASP A 422 16.44 20.86 -0.91
N ALA A 423 15.27 20.38 -0.45
CA ALA A 423 15.20 19.53 0.71
C ALA A 423 15.95 18.18 0.49
N ILE A 424 15.78 17.56 -0.68
CA ILE A 424 16.47 16.30 -1.03
C ILE A 424 17.99 16.53 -1.11
N ARG A 425 18.46 17.65 -1.71
CA ARG A 425 19.90 17.98 -1.74
C ARG A 425 20.49 18.11 -0.35
N GLU A 426 19.78 18.71 0.58
CA GLU A 426 20.21 18.83 1.97
C GLU A 426 20.21 17.47 2.68
N ALA A 427 19.21 16.62 2.43
CA ALA A 427 19.06 15.33 3.10
C ALA A 427 20.09 14.28 2.66
N LEU A 428 20.48 14.23 1.39
CA LEU A 428 21.36 13.20 0.84
C LEU A 428 22.67 13.06 1.60
N PRO A 429 23.46 14.12 1.87
CA PRO A 429 24.69 14.02 2.67
C PRO A 429 24.43 13.62 4.13
N VAL A 430 23.28 14.00 4.69
CA VAL A 430 22.86 13.58 6.04
C VAL A 430 22.63 12.09 6.08
N PHE A 431 21.94 11.54 5.09
CA PHE A 431 21.70 10.11 4.97
C PHE A 431 22.97 9.33 4.67
N GLY A 432 23.93 9.91 3.92
CA GLY A 432 25.26 9.35 3.69
C GLY A 432 26.06 9.13 4.99
N ARG A 433 25.89 10.00 5.99
CA ARG A 433 26.47 9.82 7.33
C ARG A 433 25.80 8.70 8.14
N GLN A 434 24.52 8.42 7.88
CA GLN A 434 23.77 7.37 8.59
C GLN A 434 23.95 5.99 7.94
N ILE A 435 23.95 5.94 6.61
CA ILE A 435 24.13 4.75 5.79
C ILE A 435 25.30 5.03 4.84
N ALA A 436 26.44 4.41 5.07
CA ALA A 436 27.62 4.62 4.25
C ALA A 436 27.32 4.35 2.76
N ARG A 437 27.75 5.26 1.89
CA ARG A 437 27.50 5.25 0.44
C ARG A 437 26.06 5.57 0.02
N TYR A 438 25.19 6.05 0.91
CA TYR A 438 23.85 6.46 0.50
C TYR A 438 23.89 7.63 -0.50
N ASP A 439 24.81 8.57 -0.30
CA ASP A 439 25.07 9.73 -1.14
C ASP A 439 26.20 9.49 -2.17
N HIS A 440 26.49 8.22 -2.49
CA HIS A 440 27.52 7.88 -3.48
C HIS A 440 27.21 8.55 -4.82
N PRO A 441 28.22 9.17 -5.49
CA PRO A 441 27.98 9.94 -6.73
C PRO A 441 27.27 9.16 -7.83
N ASP A 442 27.48 7.84 -7.91
CA ASP A 442 26.91 6.97 -8.92
C ASP A 442 25.60 6.29 -8.50
N ALA A 443 25.11 6.47 -7.27
CA ALA A 443 23.75 6.07 -6.92
C ALA A 443 22.77 6.78 -7.86
N VAL A 444 21.70 6.08 -8.28
CA VAL A 444 20.77 6.56 -9.30
C VAL A 444 19.42 6.88 -8.71
N MET A 445 18.92 8.06 -9.04
CA MET A 445 17.54 8.47 -8.73
C MET A 445 16.69 8.43 -9.99
N THR A 446 15.46 7.91 -9.89
CA THR A 446 14.47 7.88 -10.97
C THR A 446 13.17 8.55 -10.52
N GLY A 447 12.62 9.44 -11.33
CA GLY A 447 11.42 10.23 -11.03
C GLY A 447 10.19 9.75 -11.84
N VAL A 448 8.98 9.99 -11.35
CA VAL A 448 8.69 10.60 -10.05
C VAL A 448 7.89 9.64 -9.17
N GLU A 449 8.10 9.70 -7.87
CA GLU A 449 7.29 9.01 -6.86
C GLU A 449 6.26 9.99 -6.31
N THR A 450 5.01 9.91 -6.76
CA THR A 450 3.93 10.85 -6.40
C THR A 450 2.79 10.19 -5.66
N ARG A 451 2.71 8.86 -5.69
CA ARG A 451 1.59 8.10 -5.15
C ARG A 451 1.93 7.38 -3.85
N THR A 452 2.55 8.10 -2.92
CA THR A 452 2.92 7.57 -1.61
C THR A 452 1.70 7.31 -0.71
N SER A 453 0.61 8.04 -0.95
CA SER A 453 -0.67 7.94 -0.24
C SER A 453 -1.77 8.58 -1.09
N SER A 454 -3.04 8.34 -0.74
CA SER A 454 -4.17 9.07 -1.33
C SER A 454 -4.08 10.55 -1.03
N PRO A 455 -4.20 11.45 -2.02
CA PRO A 455 -4.29 12.89 -1.78
C PRO A 455 -5.67 13.34 -1.30
N VAL A 456 -6.64 12.43 -1.27
CA VAL A 456 -8.03 12.65 -0.89
C VAL A 456 -8.42 11.74 0.25
N ARG A 457 -9.25 12.22 1.16
CA ARG A 457 -9.99 11.42 2.14
C ARG A 457 -11.48 11.44 1.80
N ILE A 458 -12.09 10.27 1.75
CA ILE A 458 -13.54 10.13 1.74
C ILE A 458 -13.96 9.98 3.20
N THR A 459 -14.37 11.06 3.84
CA THR A 459 -14.56 11.10 5.29
C THR A 459 -15.76 10.30 5.72
N ARG A 460 -15.60 9.52 6.80
CA ARG A 460 -16.62 8.62 7.34
C ARG A 460 -16.83 8.82 8.85
N GLY A 461 -18.00 8.48 9.33
CA GLY A 461 -18.37 8.51 10.73
C GLY A 461 -17.79 7.33 11.54
N LYS A 462 -18.15 7.26 12.83
CA LYS A 462 -17.77 6.15 13.72
C LYS A 462 -18.42 4.83 13.34
N ASP A 463 -19.54 4.88 12.63
CA ASP A 463 -20.28 3.76 12.04
C ASP A 463 -19.69 3.29 10.70
N PHE A 464 -18.58 3.89 10.28
CA PHE A 464 -17.88 3.66 9.01
C PHE A 464 -18.65 4.12 7.76
N GLN A 465 -19.82 4.73 7.87
CA GLN A 465 -20.52 5.31 6.73
C GLN A 465 -19.97 6.68 6.37
N SER A 466 -20.11 7.09 5.10
CA SER A 466 -19.80 8.43 4.64
C SER A 466 -20.57 9.46 5.49
N LEU A 467 -19.98 10.62 5.75
CA LEU A 467 -20.58 11.64 6.61
C LEU A 467 -21.95 12.14 6.15
N ASN A 468 -22.19 12.10 4.84
CA ASN A 468 -23.41 12.65 4.25
C ASN A 468 -24.10 11.72 3.24
N VAL A 469 -23.62 10.47 3.11
CA VAL A 469 -24.25 9.47 2.26
C VAL A 469 -24.40 8.17 3.05
N GLU A 470 -25.63 7.89 3.46
CA GLU A 470 -25.98 6.62 4.11
C GLU A 470 -25.72 5.43 3.17
N ARG A 471 -25.36 4.27 3.74
CA ARG A 471 -25.11 3.00 3.03
C ARG A 471 -23.88 2.99 2.13
N LEU A 472 -23.09 4.07 2.12
CA LEU A 472 -21.79 4.16 1.50
C LEU A 472 -20.69 4.06 2.57
N PHE A 473 -19.82 3.07 2.48
CA PHE A 473 -18.76 2.76 3.46
C PHE A 473 -17.37 3.01 2.85
N PRO A 474 -16.80 4.20 3.01
CA PRO A 474 -15.45 4.49 2.56
C PRO A 474 -14.43 3.62 3.30
N ALA A 475 -13.52 2.97 2.56
CA ALA A 475 -12.61 1.99 3.12
C ALA A 475 -11.19 2.05 2.53
N GLY A 476 -10.22 1.68 3.35
CA GLY A 476 -8.84 1.46 2.95
C GLY A 476 -8.06 2.72 2.59
N GLU A 477 -7.04 2.54 1.76
CA GLU A 477 -6.11 3.62 1.41
C GLU A 477 -6.75 4.69 0.51
N GLY A 478 -7.63 4.30 -0.40
CA GLY A 478 -8.38 5.25 -1.24
C GLY A 478 -9.25 6.21 -0.43
N ALA A 479 -9.84 5.73 0.64
CA ALA A 479 -10.61 6.56 1.57
C ALA A 479 -9.72 7.31 2.58
N GLY A 480 -8.39 7.10 2.59
CA GLY A 480 -7.45 7.81 3.45
C GLY A 480 -7.24 7.20 4.85
N TYR A 481 -7.66 5.94 5.07
CA TYR A 481 -7.60 5.28 6.38
C TYR A 481 -6.55 4.18 6.51
N ALA A 482 -5.82 3.90 5.43
CA ALA A 482 -4.73 2.92 5.42
C ALA A 482 -3.54 3.43 4.59
N GLY A 483 -2.40 2.77 4.70
CA GLY A 483 -1.17 3.11 3.97
C GLY A 483 -0.32 1.89 3.64
N GLY A 484 -0.93 0.72 3.40
CA GLY A 484 -0.23 -0.51 3.03
C GLY A 484 -1.13 -1.73 3.17
N ILE A 485 -0.64 -2.90 2.73
CA ILE A 485 -1.43 -4.15 2.63
C ILE A 485 -2.10 -4.51 3.96
N LEU A 486 -1.32 -4.62 5.04
CA LEU A 486 -1.84 -5.05 6.34
C LEU A 486 -2.88 -4.07 6.90
N SER A 487 -2.59 -2.76 6.88
CA SER A 487 -3.51 -1.74 7.39
C SER A 487 -4.79 -1.64 6.56
N ALA A 488 -4.70 -1.82 5.22
CA ALA A 488 -5.86 -1.85 4.33
C ALA A 488 -6.73 -3.08 4.58
N ALA A 489 -6.12 -4.25 4.80
CA ALA A 489 -6.82 -5.48 5.15
C ALA A 489 -7.55 -5.37 6.50
N ILE A 490 -6.87 -4.83 7.54
CA ILE A 490 -7.47 -4.57 8.86
C ILE A 490 -8.67 -3.63 8.73
N ASP A 491 -8.55 -2.57 7.93
CA ASP A 491 -9.67 -1.65 7.70
C ASP A 491 -10.82 -2.34 6.95
N GLY A 492 -10.53 -3.21 5.99
CA GLY A 492 -11.51 -4.05 5.31
C GLY A 492 -12.30 -4.94 6.26
N ILE A 493 -11.64 -5.57 7.26
CA ILE A 493 -12.32 -6.35 8.30
C ILE A 493 -13.30 -5.46 9.10
N LYS A 494 -12.83 -4.29 9.58
CA LYS A 494 -13.65 -3.37 10.37
C LYS A 494 -14.86 -2.86 9.60
N VAL A 495 -14.67 -2.54 8.34
CA VAL A 495 -15.77 -2.08 7.47
C VAL A 495 -16.76 -3.20 7.18
N ALA A 496 -16.30 -4.43 6.95
CA ALA A 496 -17.17 -5.59 6.78
C ALA A 496 -18.07 -5.83 8.01
N GLU A 497 -17.49 -5.72 9.22
CA GLU A 497 -18.24 -5.81 10.47
C GLU A 497 -19.30 -4.70 10.58
N ALA A 498 -18.96 -3.47 10.19
CA ALA A 498 -19.92 -2.35 10.21
C ALA A 498 -21.06 -2.55 9.19
N VAL A 499 -20.74 -3.02 7.99
CA VAL A 499 -21.75 -3.37 6.96
C VAL A 499 -22.67 -4.47 7.47
N ALA A 500 -22.14 -5.54 8.06
CA ALA A 500 -22.91 -6.63 8.62
C ALA A 500 -23.84 -6.16 9.73
N ALA A 501 -23.35 -5.33 10.65
CA ALA A 501 -24.14 -4.73 11.71
C ALA A 501 -25.27 -3.84 11.15
N SER A 502 -24.97 -3.02 10.13
CA SER A 502 -25.97 -2.18 9.45
C SER A 502 -27.07 -3.01 8.79
N ILE A 503 -26.72 -4.12 8.14
CA ILE A 503 -27.70 -5.02 7.52
C ILE A 503 -28.66 -5.64 8.56
N VAL A 504 -28.10 -6.10 9.68
CA VAL A 504 -28.91 -6.77 10.73
C VAL A 504 -29.75 -5.77 11.51
N SER A 505 -29.25 -4.56 11.75
CA SER A 505 -30.00 -3.50 12.48
C SER A 505 -31.11 -2.86 11.66
N ALA A 506 -31.10 -2.97 10.34
CA ALA A 506 -32.14 -2.43 9.45
C ALA A 506 -33.38 -3.32 9.32
N ARG A 507 -33.40 -4.44 10.02
CA ARG A 507 -34.52 -5.37 10.14
C ARG A 507 -35.36 -5.10 11.39
#